data_57c2ca9b458cb5d318f06b18f65c5e7d
#
_entry.id   57c2ca9b458cb5d318f06b18f65c5e7d
#
_cell.length_a   1.000
_cell.length_b   1.000
_cell.length_c   1.000
_cell.angle_alpha   90.00
_cell.angle_beta   90.00
_cell.angle_gamma   90.00
#
_symmetry.space_group_name_H-M   'P 1'
#
loop_
_entity.id
_entity.type
_entity.pdbx_description
1 polymer ?
#
loop_
_entity_poly.entity_id
_entity_poly.type
_entity_poly.pdbx_seq_one_letter_code
_entity_poly.pdbx_strand_id
1 'polypeptide(L)'
;MNPSRPGAAYGYVDMGGWVGGQAEYVMAPYADFNLLKFPDKEKALAKIKDLTLLSDIFPTGYHGAVTAGVTTGSIVYVAGAGPVGLACAAACQLLGAAVVIVGDMIPERLEQARSFGCETIDVSQSASLEEKVAQVVGVPEVDCAVDCVGFEARGHGQDASVERPATVLNSLMALTRAGGGLGIPDSCYRRSRRGRSGCQDWSAGHSHRPRLG
;
A
#
# COMPACT_ATOMS: atom_id res chain seq x y z
N MET A 1 -21.23 -16.14 8.08
CA MET A 1 -20.48 -15.26 7.17
C MET A 1 -20.24 -16.02 5.87
N ASN A 2 -20.35 -15.37 4.73
CA ASN A 2 -19.99 -15.97 3.45
C ASN A 2 -18.44 -15.93 3.36
N PRO A 3 -17.72 -17.06 3.33
CA PRO A 3 -16.25 -17.06 3.31
C PRO A 3 -15.65 -16.48 2.02
N SER A 4 -16.45 -16.38 0.95
CA SER A 4 -16.03 -15.73 -0.30
C SER A 4 -16.19 -14.20 -0.30
N ARG A 5 -16.79 -13.62 0.75
CA ARG A 5 -17.00 -12.18 0.93
C ARG A 5 -16.82 -11.82 2.41
N PRO A 6 -15.60 -11.92 2.95
CA PRO A 6 -15.34 -11.58 4.32
C PRO A 6 -15.39 -10.07 4.51
N GLY A 7 -16.30 -9.61 5.37
CA GLY A 7 -16.42 -8.19 5.70
C GLY A 7 -17.38 -7.41 4.82
N ALA A 8 -17.49 -6.14 5.13
CA ALA A 8 -18.29 -5.14 4.42
C ALA A 8 -17.60 -3.78 4.52
N ALA A 9 -17.76 -2.94 3.50
CA ALA A 9 -17.26 -1.58 3.51
C ALA A 9 -18.40 -0.60 3.29
N TYR A 10 -18.43 0.47 4.09
CA TYR A 10 -19.42 1.53 3.94
C TYR A 10 -19.23 2.25 2.60
N GLY A 11 -20.32 2.36 1.83
CA GLY A 11 -20.31 3.02 0.53
C GLY A 11 -19.71 2.21 -0.63
N TYR A 12 -19.25 0.98 -0.38
CA TYR A 12 -18.73 0.12 -1.44
C TYR A 12 -19.81 -0.81 -1.97
N VAL A 13 -20.11 -0.71 -3.28
CA VAL A 13 -21.29 -1.33 -3.93
C VAL A 13 -21.29 -2.85 -3.80
N ASP A 14 -20.13 -3.49 -3.90
CA ASP A 14 -20.00 -4.95 -3.94
C ASP A 14 -19.68 -5.59 -2.57
N MET A 15 -19.51 -4.75 -1.51
CA MET A 15 -19.15 -5.21 -0.18
C MET A 15 -20.21 -4.86 0.86
N GLY A 16 -21.34 -5.59 0.84
CA GLY A 16 -22.35 -5.55 1.89
C GLY A 16 -23.51 -4.57 1.67
N GLY A 17 -23.41 -3.64 0.73
CA GLY A 17 -24.48 -2.69 0.39
C GLY A 17 -24.80 -1.65 1.46
N TRP A 18 -23.88 -1.37 2.37
CA TRP A 18 -24.01 -0.34 3.40
C TRP A 18 -23.80 1.07 2.84
N VAL A 19 -24.56 2.03 3.35
CA VAL A 19 -24.47 3.43 2.95
C VAL A 19 -23.12 4.00 3.40
N GLY A 20 -22.56 4.96 2.63
CA GLY A 20 -21.29 5.62 2.95
C GLY A 20 -21.33 6.40 4.26
N GLY A 21 -20.16 6.55 4.91
CA GLY A 21 -20.02 7.23 6.20
C GLY A 21 -19.96 8.76 6.14
N GLN A 22 -20.01 9.38 4.95
CA GLN A 22 -20.06 10.84 4.81
C GLN A 22 -21.50 11.34 5.00
N ALA A 23 -22.01 11.23 6.21
CA ALA A 23 -23.38 11.55 6.61
C ALA A 23 -23.44 12.01 8.06
N GLU A 24 -24.51 12.73 8.44
CA GLU A 24 -24.74 13.14 9.83
C GLU A 24 -24.99 11.95 10.75
N TYR A 25 -25.56 10.87 10.21
CA TYR A 25 -25.86 9.63 10.93
C TYR A 25 -25.35 8.44 10.13
N VAL A 26 -24.65 7.54 10.80
CA VAL A 26 -24.11 6.31 10.22
C VAL A 26 -24.61 5.12 11.03
N MET A 27 -25.19 4.12 10.33
CA MET A 27 -25.59 2.87 10.97
C MET A 27 -24.38 1.92 11.03
N ALA A 28 -23.90 1.63 12.23
CA ALA A 28 -22.84 0.64 12.45
C ALA A 28 -23.47 -0.69 12.88
N PRO A 29 -23.59 -1.70 11.97
CA PRO A 29 -24.08 -3.01 12.34
C PRO A 29 -23.09 -3.69 13.29
N TYR A 30 -23.62 -4.42 14.28
CA TYR A 30 -22.80 -5.10 15.30
C TYR A 30 -21.79 -4.14 15.96
N ALA A 31 -22.27 -2.99 16.44
CA ALA A 31 -21.44 -1.89 16.94
C ALA A 31 -20.47 -2.33 18.05
N ASP A 32 -20.88 -3.25 18.93
CA ASP A 32 -20.03 -3.81 20.00
C ASP A 32 -18.79 -4.52 19.48
N PHE A 33 -18.83 -4.99 18.24
CA PHE A 33 -17.70 -5.66 17.58
C PHE A 33 -16.96 -4.75 16.59
N ASN A 34 -17.70 -3.92 15.84
CA ASN A 34 -17.14 -3.12 14.75
C ASN A 34 -16.64 -1.74 15.17
N LEU A 35 -16.98 -1.28 16.37
CA LEU A 35 -16.51 -0.01 16.91
C LEU A 35 -15.46 -0.23 17.99
N LEU A 36 -14.27 0.32 17.78
CA LEU A 36 -13.21 0.34 18.78
C LEU A 36 -13.32 1.62 19.62
N LYS A 37 -13.48 1.44 20.92
CA LYS A 37 -13.58 2.57 21.85
C LYS A 37 -12.17 3.07 22.22
N PHE A 38 -11.94 4.36 22.07
CA PHE A 38 -10.74 4.97 22.63
C PHE A 38 -10.81 4.96 24.17
N PRO A 39 -9.70 4.61 24.84
CA PRO A 39 -9.68 4.46 26.30
C PRO A 39 -9.91 5.79 27.05
N ASP A 40 -9.51 6.92 26.46
CA ASP A 40 -9.62 8.25 27.04
C ASP A 40 -10.33 9.19 26.05
N LYS A 41 -11.56 9.56 26.37
CA LYS A 41 -12.40 10.38 25.49
C LYS A 41 -11.84 11.78 25.28
N GLU A 42 -11.31 12.42 26.32
CA GLU A 42 -10.83 13.80 26.23
C GLU A 42 -9.57 13.88 25.38
N LYS A 43 -8.62 12.97 25.58
CA LYS A 43 -7.43 12.87 24.75
C LYS A 43 -7.77 12.50 23.32
N ALA A 44 -8.76 11.63 23.08
CA ALA A 44 -9.20 11.29 21.75
C ALA A 44 -9.82 12.49 21.03
N LEU A 45 -10.67 13.26 21.70
CA LEU A 45 -11.24 14.48 21.10
C LEU A 45 -10.18 15.55 20.81
N ALA A 46 -9.19 15.69 21.66
CA ALA A 46 -8.08 16.62 21.43
C ALA A 46 -7.22 16.24 20.18
N LYS A 47 -7.19 14.95 19.81
CA LYS A 47 -6.42 14.41 18.68
C LYS A 47 -7.31 13.86 17.56
N ILE A 48 -8.57 14.26 17.49
CA ILE A 48 -9.55 13.64 16.58
C ILE A 48 -9.12 13.70 15.10
N LYS A 49 -8.46 14.78 14.70
CA LYS A 49 -7.96 14.92 13.32
C LYS A 49 -6.91 13.87 12.97
N ASP A 50 -5.97 13.62 13.89
CA ASP A 50 -4.93 12.61 13.71
C ASP A 50 -5.52 11.19 13.74
N LEU A 51 -6.45 10.97 14.68
CA LEU A 51 -7.11 9.68 14.87
C LEU A 51 -8.04 9.28 13.71
N THR A 52 -8.45 10.23 12.87
CA THR A 52 -9.24 9.95 11.65
C THR A 52 -8.49 9.00 10.71
N LEU A 53 -7.17 9.04 10.69
CA LEU A 53 -6.35 8.15 9.86
C LEU A 53 -6.45 6.67 10.27
N LEU A 54 -6.89 6.39 11.50
CA LEU A 54 -7.01 5.02 12.01
C LEU A 54 -8.23 4.26 11.47
N SER A 55 -9.16 4.95 10.79
CA SER A 55 -10.34 4.30 10.22
C SER A 55 -10.02 3.46 8.98
N ASP A 56 -9.02 3.86 8.18
CA ASP A 56 -8.65 3.20 6.91
C ASP A 56 -7.16 3.37 6.60
N ILE A 57 -6.71 4.60 6.39
CA ILE A 57 -5.41 4.94 5.79
C ILE A 57 -4.24 4.29 6.52
N PHE A 58 -4.17 4.41 7.84
CA PHE A 58 -3.05 3.87 8.62
C PHE A 58 -3.08 2.33 8.68
N PRO A 59 -4.23 1.67 8.99
CA PRO A 59 -4.33 0.22 8.95
C PRO A 59 -4.04 -0.37 7.56
N THR A 60 -4.47 0.30 6.49
CA THR A 60 -4.19 -0.12 5.11
C THR A 60 -2.70 -0.08 4.81
N GLY A 61 -2.02 1.01 5.12
CA GLY A 61 -0.56 1.12 4.97
C GLY A 61 0.20 0.12 5.84
N TYR A 62 -0.23 -0.07 7.10
CA TYR A 62 0.35 -1.04 8.01
C TYR A 62 0.17 -2.48 7.49
N HIS A 63 -1.03 -2.82 7.00
CA HIS A 63 -1.29 -4.12 6.39
C HIS A 63 -0.39 -4.38 5.19
N GLY A 64 -0.18 -3.38 4.33
CA GLY A 64 0.78 -3.46 3.22
C GLY A 64 2.19 -3.83 3.68
N ALA A 65 2.70 -3.16 4.71
CA ALA A 65 4.02 -3.45 5.27
C ALA A 65 4.11 -4.86 5.86
N VAL A 66 3.10 -5.28 6.63
CA VAL A 66 3.06 -6.63 7.24
C VAL A 66 2.97 -7.73 6.19
N THR A 67 2.13 -7.56 5.17
CA THR A 67 1.96 -8.56 4.08
C THR A 67 3.18 -8.64 3.17
N ALA A 68 3.93 -7.54 3.01
CA ALA A 68 5.24 -7.56 2.37
C ALA A 68 6.32 -8.29 3.20
N GLY A 69 6.04 -8.64 4.44
CA GLY A 69 7.00 -9.32 5.32
C GLY A 69 8.08 -8.39 5.87
N VAL A 70 7.79 -7.09 6.00
CA VAL A 70 8.74 -6.12 6.60
C VAL A 70 9.07 -6.52 8.02
N THR A 71 10.35 -6.52 8.35
CA THR A 71 10.88 -6.87 9.67
C THR A 71 12.13 -6.05 9.98
N THR A 72 12.68 -6.24 11.17
CA THR A 72 13.90 -5.54 11.62
C THR A 72 15.05 -5.75 10.64
N GLY A 73 15.64 -4.63 10.20
CA GLY A 73 16.76 -4.61 9.27
C GLY A 73 16.38 -4.62 7.79
N SER A 74 15.08 -4.76 7.43
CA SER A 74 14.64 -4.76 6.03
C SER A 74 14.97 -3.44 5.31
N ILE A 75 15.37 -3.55 4.06
CA ILE A 75 15.37 -2.45 3.07
C ILE A 75 14.02 -2.53 2.33
N VAL A 76 13.24 -1.47 2.41
CA VAL A 76 11.86 -1.45 1.89
C VAL A 76 11.67 -0.35 0.86
N TYR A 77 11.05 -0.68 -0.27
CA TYR A 77 10.56 0.30 -1.23
C TYR A 77 9.05 0.44 -1.16
N VAL A 78 8.56 1.65 -1.00
CA VAL A 78 7.13 2.00 -1.01
C VAL A 78 6.84 2.82 -2.26
N ALA A 79 6.03 2.30 -3.16
CA ALA A 79 5.56 3.01 -4.34
C ALA A 79 4.36 3.89 -3.98
N GLY A 80 4.49 5.18 -4.24
CA GLY A 80 3.50 6.21 -3.92
C GLY A 80 3.71 6.85 -2.55
N ALA A 81 3.73 8.18 -2.52
CA ALA A 81 3.82 9.01 -1.30
C ALA A 81 2.48 9.72 -0.99
N GLY A 82 1.37 9.09 -1.38
CA GLY A 82 0.03 9.50 -0.95
C GLY A 82 -0.20 9.14 0.54
N PRO A 83 -1.39 9.41 1.09
CA PRO A 83 -1.68 9.14 2.50
C PRO A 83 -1.40 7.70 2.93
N VAL A 84 -1.80 6.71 2.10
CA VAL A 84 -1.54 5.28 2.37
C VAL A 84 -0.04 4.96 2.32
N GLY A 85 0.69 5.51 1.33
CA GLY A 85 2.13 5.31 1.21
C GLY A 85 2.92 5.91 2.38
N LEU A 86 2.57 7.11 2.84
CA LEU A 86 3.18 7.72 4.02
C LEU A 86 2.86 6.92 5.30
N ALA A 87 1.63 6.42 5.44
CA ALA A 87 1.25 5.53 6.53
C ALA A 87 2.01 4.20 6.47
N CYS A 88 2.21 3.64 5.28
CA CYS A 88 3.02 2.44 5.06
C CYS A 88 4.49 2.69 5.42
N ALA A 89 5.06 3.82 5.01
CA ALA A 89 6.43 4.18 5.34
C ALA A 89 6.63 4.29 6.86
N ALA A 90 5.72 4.95 7.57
CA ALA A 90 5.72 5.00 9.03
C ALA A 90 5.58 3.60 9.66
N ALA A 91 4.71 2.76 9.10
CA ALA A 91 4.55 1.36 9.55
C ALA A 91 5.82 0.54 9.34
N CYS A 92 6.53 0.69 8.21
CA CYS A 92 7.82 0.03 7.98
C CYS A 92 8.86 0.42 9.04
N GLN A 93 8.92 1.70 9.41
CA GLN A 93 9.81 2.16 10.49
C GLN A 93 9.42 1.57 11.83
N LEU A 94 8.12 1.50 12.17
CA LEU A 94 7.62 0.87 13.39
C LEU A 94 7.95 -0.64 13.45
N LEU A 95 7.97 -1.32 12.32
CA LEU A 95 8.35 -2.73 12.19
C LEU A 95 9.88 -2.94 12.22
N GLY A 96 10.66 -1.86 12.23
CA GLY A 96 12.11 -1.91 12.37
C GLY A 96 12.89 -1.98 11.06
N ALA A 97 12.31 -1.56 9.93
CA ALA A 97 13.05 -1.42 8.68
C ALA A 97 14.30 -0.57 8.87
N ALA A 98 15.42 -0.99 8.29
CA ALA A 98 16.67 -0.24 8.34
C ALA A 98 16.65 0.96 7.38
N VAL A 99 16.06 0.77 6.21
CA VAL A 99 15.90 1.83 5.20
C VAL A 99 14.50 1.74 4.60
N VAL A 100 13.82 2.88 4.53
CA VAL A 100 12.53 3.02 3.83
C VAL A 100 12.73 4.02 2.70
N ILE A 101 12.54 3.54 1.48
CA ILE A 101 12.65 4.33 0.25
C ILE A 101 11.25 4.55 -0.29
N VAL A 102 10.85 5.81 -0.51
CA VAL A 102 9.53 6.17 -1.04
C VAL A 102 9.67 6.76 -2.43
N GLY A 103 8.97 6.19 -3.40
CA GLY A 103 8.93 6.68 -4.79
C GLY A 103 7.62 7.39 -5.10
N ASP A 104 7.71 8.59 -5.68
CA ASP A 104 6.55 9.36 -6.19
C ASP A 104 7.00 10.28 -7.34
N MET A 105 6.04 10.88 -8.06
CA MET A 105 6.29 11.87 -9.12
C MET A 105 6.08 13.31 -8.63
N ILE A 106 5.48 13.49 -7.46
CA ILE A 106 5.08 14.81 -6.93
C ILE A 106 6.10 15.27 -5.90
N PRO A 107 6.84 16.37 -6.16
CA PRO A 107 7.93 16.84 -5.30
C PRO A 107 7.50 17.11 -3.85
N GLU A 108 6.32 17.69 -3.65
CA GLU A 108 5.79 18.03 -2.33
C GLU A 108 5.51 16.77 -1.49
N ARG A 109 5.07 15.69 -2.13
CA ARG A 109 4.87 14.40 -1.47
C ARG A 109 6.20 13.75 -1.08
N LEU A 110 7.20 13.86 -1.94
CA LEU A 110 8.55 13.37 -1.64
C LEU A 110 9.17 14.17 -0.48
N GLU A 111 8.95 15.47 -0.42
CA GLU A 111 9.39 16.32 0.71
C GLU A 111 8.72 15.86 2.01
N GLN A 112 7.42 15.59 1.97
CA GLN A 112 6.70 15.05 3.13
C GLN A 112 7.28 13.71 3.58
N ALA A 113 7.61 12.80 2.66
CA ALA A 113 8.24 11.53 2.98
C ALA A 113 9.63 11.71 3.62
N ARG A 114 10.43 12.67 3.14
CA ARG A 114 11.71 13.03 3.77
C ARG A 114 11.53 13.54 5.19
N SER A 115 10.48 14.30 5.47
CA SER A 115 10.20 14.78 6.84
C SER A 115 9.90 13.63 7.82
N PHE A 116 9.54 12.45 7.32
CA PHE A 116 9.39 11.22 8.10
C PHE A 116 10.68 10.42 8.24
N GLY A 117 11.80 10.93 7.72
CA GLY A 117 13.09 10.25 7.74
C GLY A 117 13.24 9.15 6.67
N CYS A 118 12.45 9.21 5.60
CA CYS A 118 12.54 8.28 4.48
C CYS A 118 13.53 8.79 3.42
N GLU A 119 14.22 7.87 2.76
CA GLU A 119 14.86 8.14 1.48
C GLU A 119 13.79 8.29 0.39
N THR A 120 14.06 9.08 -0.65
CA THR A 120 13.04 9.35 -1.67
C THR A 120 13.59 9.26 -3.09
N ILE A 121 12.74 8.76 -3.99
CA ILE A 121 13.05 8.65 -5.41
C ILE A 121 11.95 9.34 -6.23
N ASP A 122 12.36 10.30 -7.07
CA ASP A 122 11.49 10.85 -8.11
C ASP A 122 11.45 9.89 -9.30
N VAL A 123 10.29 9.22 -9.48
CA VAL A 123 10.09 8.22 -10.53
C VAL A 123 9.63 8.84 -11.87
N SER A 124 9.46 10.17 -11.95
CA SER A 124 9.17 10.87 -13.20
C SER A 124 10.39 10.95 -14.14
N GLN A 125 11.59 10.81 -13.59
CA GLN A 125 12.85 10.91 -14.33
C GLN A 125 13.17 9.61 -15.08
N SER A 126 13.97 9.72 -16.15
CA SER A 126 14.25 8.64 -17.12
C SER A 126 15.17 7.51 -16.64
N ALA A 127 15.89 7.67 -15.53
CA ALA A 127 16.74 6.61 -14.99
C ALA A 127 15.90 5.45 -14.43
N SER A 128 16.41 4.21 -14.52
CA SER A 128 15.67 3.06 -14.01
C SER A 128 15.50 3.12 -12.48
N LEU A 129 14.45 2.49 -11.98
CA LEU A 129 14.18 2.45 -10.54
C LEU A 129 15.30 1.71 -9.79
N GLU A 130 15.81 0.64 -10.39
CA GLU A 130 16.90 -0.18 -9.86
C GLU A 130 18.20 0.64 -9.71
N GLU A 131 18.54 1.46 -10.73
CA GLU A 131 19.69 2.35 -10.67
C GLU A 131 19.57 3.38 -9.54
N LYS A 132 18.38 3.96 -9.37
CA LYS A 132 18.10 4.94 -8.31
C LYS A 132 18.16 4.30 -6.91
N VAL A 133 17.64 3.10 -6.75
CA VAL A 133 17.75 2.34 -5.51
C VAL A 133 19.20 1.99 -5.21
N ALA A 134 20.00 1.58 -6.22
CA ALA A 134 21.42 1.31 -6.05
C ALA A 134 22.22 2.55 -5.59
N GLN A 135 21.82 3.75 -5.99
CA GLN A 135 22.42 4.99 -5.49
C GLN A 135 22.15 5.23 -4.00
N VAL A 136 21.01 4.75 -3.48
CA VAL A 136 20.61 4.91 -2.07
C VAL A 136 21.25 3.84 -1.18
N VAL A 137 21.16 2.56 -1.59
CA VAL A 137 21.51 1.43 -0.71
C VAL A 137 22.71 0.61 -1.20
N GLY A 138 23.28 0.96 -2.36
CA GLY A 138 24.47 0.30 -2.92
C GLY A 138 24.18 -0.95 -3.75
N VAL A 139 22.92 -1.43 -3.77
CA VAL A 139 22.48 -2.60 -4.56
C VAL A 139 21.17 -2.28 -5.27
N PRO A 140 20.93 -2.84 -6.50
CA PRO A 140 19.76 -2.52 -7.30
C PRO A 140 18.50 -3.33 -6.90
N GLU A 141 18.38 -3.71 -5.63
CA GLU A 141 17.27 -4.53 -5.12
C GLU A 141 16.92 -4.17 -3.67
N VAL A 142 15.71 -4.55 -3.25
CA VAL A 142 15.19 -4.37 -1.88
C VAL A 142 14.69 -5.70 -1.32
N ASP A 143 14.59 -5.81 0.01
CA ASP A 143 14.05 -7.00 0.68
C ASP A 143 12.54 -7.12 0.49
N CYS A 144 11.83 -6.00 0.56
CA CYS A 144 10.37 -5.93 0.48
C CYS A 144 9.95 -4.72 -0.34
N ALA A 145 8.80 -4.82 -1.02
CA ALA A 145 8.21 -3.67 -1.68
C ALA A 145 6.69 -3.61 -1.48
N VAL A 146 6.13 -2.39 -1.45
CA VAL A 146 4.69 -2.17 -1.22
C VAL A 146 4.12 -1.25 -2.29
N ASP A 147 3.02 -1.67 -2.93
CA ASP A 147 2.26 -0.86 -3.88
C ASP A 147 1.19 -0.03 -3.14
N CYS A 148 1.39 1.29 -3.09
CA CYS A 148 0.44 2.25 -2.53
C CYS A 148 -0.04 3.27 -3.58
N VAL A 149 0.06 2.94 -4.88
CA VAL A 149 -0.38 3.80 -5.99
C VAL A 149 -1.78 3.44 -6.48
N GLY A 150 -2.10 2.13 -6.53
CA GLY A 150 -3.38 1.64 -7.01
C GLY A 150 -3.55 1.74 -8.53
N PHE A 151 -4.82 1.84 -9.01
CA PHE A 151 -5.15 1.78 -10.45
C PHE A 151 -4.73 2.96 -11.29
N GLU A 152 -4.54 4.12 -10.67
CA GLU A 152 -4.17 5.36 -11.36
C GLU A 152 -2.66 5.43 -11.63
N ALA A 153 -1.99 4.28 -11.54
CA ALA A 153 -0.58 4.17 -11.84
C ALA A 153 -0.27 4.68 -13.24
N ARG A 154 0.77 5.48 -13.36
CA ARG A 154 1.27 6.03 -14.61
C ARG A 154 2.60 5.39 -14.98
N GLY A 155 2.97 5.50 -16.25
CA GLY A 155 4.29 5.08 -16.70
C GLY A 155 5.41 5.90 -16.04
N HIS A 156 6.66 5.45 -16.19
CA HIS A 156 7.84 6.17 -15.74
C HIS A 156 8.48 6.95 -16.89
N GLY A 157 9.25 7.98 -16.58
CA GLY A 157 10.01 8.76 -17.55
C GLY A 157 9.11 9.41 -18.63
N GLN A 158 9.32 9.07 -19.91
CA GLN A 158 8.56 9.65 -21.02
C GLN A 158 7.07 9.26 -21.01
N ASP A 159 6.71 8.15 -20.40
CA ASP A 159 5.33 7.65 -20.29
C ASP A 159 4.61 8.15 -19.01
N ALA A 160 5.19 9.06 -18.25
CA ALA A 160 4.65 9.53 -16.97
C ALA A 160 3.25 10.18 -17.06
N SER A 161 2.84 10.61 -18.26
CA SER A 161 1.49 11.14 -18.51
C SER A 161 0.46 10.08 -18.87
N VAL A 162 0.87 8.83 -19.15
CA VAL A 162 0.02 7.75 -19.61
C VAL A 162 -0.35 6.84 -18.45
N GLU A 163 -1.65 6.58 -18.24
CA GLU A 163 -2.12 5.63 -17.25
C GLU A 163 -1.76 4.19 -17.68
N ARG A 164 -1.00 3.50 -16.82
CA ARG A 164 -0.54 2.12 -17.00
C ARG A 164 -0.62 1.35 -15.69
N PRO A 165 -1.76 0.78 -15.33
CA PRO A 165 -2.01 0.15 -14.03
C PRO A 165 -1.00 -0.93 -13.62
N ALA A 166 -0.40 -1.65 -14.59
CA ALA A 166 0.57 -2.70 -14.33
C ALA A 166 2.01 -2.20 -14.13
N THR A 167 2.31 -0.92 -14.39
CA THR A 167 3.69 -0.42 -14.36
C THR A 167 4.30 -0.53 -12.97
N VAL A 168 3.58 -0.10 -11.94
CA VAL A 168 4.08 -0.13 -10.57
C VAL A 168 4.34 -1.56 -10.13
N LEU A 169 3.38 -2.45 -10.28
CA LEU A 169 3.54 -3.87 -9.89
C LEU A 169 4.73 -4.52 -10.60
N ASN A 170 4.89 -4.30 -11.90
CA ASN A 170 6.01 -4.85 -12.66
C ASN A 170 7.35 -4.30 -12.14
N SER A 171 7.43 -3.01 -11.83
CA SER A 171 8.63 -2.39 -11.25
C SER A 171 8.96 -2.97 -9.87
N LEU A 172 7.93 -3.19 -9.01
CA LEU A 172 8.14 -3.80 -7.71
C LEU A 172 8.64 -5.25 -7.82
N MET A 173 8.10 -6.02 -8.78
CA MET A 173 8.55 -7.39 -9.03
C MET A 173 10.01 -7.44 -9.52
N ALA A 174 10.42 -6.49 -10.35
CA ALA A 174 11.81 -6.41 -10.84
C ALA A 174 12.77 -5.96 -9.73
N LEU A 175 12.34 -5.03 -8.87
CA LEU A 175 13.16 -4.45 -7.82
C LEU A 175 13.32 -5.35 -6.59
N THR A 176 12.32 -6.18 -6.27
CA THR A 176 12.35 -7.02 -5.08
C THR A 176 13.23 -8.24 -5.31
N ARG A 177 14.19 -8.47 -4.39
CA ARG A 177 15.10 -9.62 -4.48
C ARG A 177 14.36 -10.95 -4.50
N ALA A 178 15.00 -11.98 -5.00
CA ALA A 178 14.47 -13.35 -4.99
C ALA A 178 14.11 -13.77 -3.54
N GLY A 179 12.88 -14.24 -3.34
CA GLY A 179 12.35 -14.62 -2.04
C GLY A 179 11.88 -13.44 -1.17
N GLY A 180 12.01 -12.19 -1.65
CA GLY A 180 11.44 -11.01 -1.01
C GLY A 180 9.93 -10.94 -1.13
N GLY A 181 9.29 -10.10 -0.30
CA GLY A 181 7.84 -9.99 -0.23
C GLY A 181 7.28 -8.75 -0.91
N LEU A 182 6.07 -8.88 -1.45
CA LEU A 182 5.30 -7.78 -2.02
C LEU A 182 4.00 -7.58 -1.22
N GLY A 183 3.76 -6.34 -0.78
CA GLY A 183 2.49 -5.90 -0.20
C GLY A 183 1.68 -5.13 -1.22
N ILE A 184 0.40 -5.48 -1.42
CA ILE A 184 -0.47 -4.83 -2.41
C ILE A 184 -1.81 -4.51 -1.74
N PRO A 185 -1.84 -3.51 -0.83
CA PRO A 185 -3.05 -3.19 -0.07
C PRO A 185 -4.17 -2.61 -0.93
N ASP A 186 -3.83 -1.91 -2.03
CA ASP A 186 -4.77 -1.18 -2.87
C ASP A 186 -5.20 -1.93 -4.13
N SER A 187 -4.93 -3.22 -4.25
CA SER A 187 -5.40 -3.99 -5.39
C SER A 187 -6.91 -4.21 -5.33
N CYS A 188 -7.68 -3.19 -5.62
CA CYS A 188 -9.07 -3.35 -5.99
C CYS A 188 -9.16 -4.07 -7.33
N TYR A 189 -9.55 -5.32 -7.32
CA TYR A 189 -9.84 -6.09 -8.52
C TYR A 189 -11.05 -5.49 -9.26
N ARG A 190 -10.80 -4.65 -10.23
CA ARG A 190 -11.85 -4.21 -11.16
C ARG A 190 -12.03 -5.29 -12.23
N ARG A 191 -13.00 -6.16 -12.04
CA ARG A 191 -13.51 -7.02 -13.10
C ARG A 191 -14.03 -6.12 -14.23
N SER A 192 -13.25 -5.93 -15.30
CA SER A 192 -13.71 -5.18 -16.45
C SER A 192 -14.91 -5.91 -17.03
N ARG A 193 -16.05 -5.23 -17.14
CA ARG A 193 -17.25 -5.74 -17.82
C ARG A 193 -17.05 -6.01 -19.31
N ARG A 194 -15.85 -5.84 -19.84
CA ARG A 194 -15.47 -6.08 -21.24
C ARG A 194 -14.35 -7.09 -21.37
N GLY A 195 -14.49 -8.29 -20.79
CA GLY A 195 -13.82 -9.51 -21.27
C GLY A 195 -12.32 -9.48 -21.65
N ARG A 196 -11.54 -8.48 -21.22
CA ARG A 196 -10.09 -8.48 -21.37
C ARG A 196 -9.46 -8.49 -19.99
N SER A 197 -9.02 -9.66 -19.59
CA SER A 197 -8.23 -9.90 -18.39
C SER A 197 -6.86 -9.25 -18.51
N GLY A 198 -6.65 -8.13 -17.84
CA GLY A 198 -5.34 -7.46 -17.75
C GLY A 198 -4.58 -7.75 -16.46
N CYS A 199 -5.19 -8.41 -15.50
CA CYS A 199 -4.51 -8.95 -14.32
C CYS A 199 -4.83 -10.44 -14.23
N GLN A 200 -3.82 -11.29 -14.38
CA GLN A 200 -3.97 -12.71 -14.12
C GLN A 200 -4.20 -12.92 -12.62
N ASP A 201 -5.12 -13.82 -12.32
CA ASP A 201 -5.52 -14.25 -10.99
C ASP A 201 -4.30 -14.76 -10.19
N TRP A 202 -3.70 -13.89 -9.37
CA TRP A 202 -2.55 -14.20 -8.53
C TRP A 202 -2.93 -14.96 -7.26
N SER A 203 -4.22 -15.10 -6.95
CA SER A 203 -4.68 -15.84 -5.79
C SER A 203 -4.54 -17.36 -5.93
N ALA A 204 -4.31 -17.88 -7.16
CA ALA A 204 -4.22 -19.31 -7.45
C ALA A 204 -2.78 -19.86 -7.51
N GLY A 205 -1.72 -19.04 -7.40
CA GLY A 205 -0.34 -19.42 -7.73
C GLY A 205 0.59 -19.77 -6.57
N HIS A 206 0.22 -19.62 -5.31
CA HIS A 206 1.15 -19.77 -4.18
C HIS A 206 0.99 -21.06 -3.37
N SER A 207 0.55 -22.16 -3.97
CA SER A 207 0.55 -23.49 -3.31
C SER A 207 1.56 -24.49 -3.91
N HIS A 208 2.61 -24.06 -4.58
CA HIS A 208 3.69 -24.95 -4.97
C HIS A 208 4.89 -24.83 -4.01
N ARG A 209 4.78 -25.50 -2.85
CA ARG A 209 5.97 -25.97 -2.16
C ARG A 209 6.53 -27.16 -2.96
N PRO A 210 7.82 -27.14 -3.38
CA PRO A 210 8.44 -28.36 -3.89
C PRO A 210 8.51 -29.37 -2.75
N ARG A 211 7.93 -30.55 -2.92
CA ARG A 211 8.21 -31.70 -2.06
C ARG A 211 9.65 -32.09 -2.34
N LEU A 212 10.50 -31.90 -1.36
CA LEU A 212 11.80 -32.56 -1.34
C LEU A 212 11.52 -34.05 -1.12
N GLY A 213 11.86 -34.85 -2.15
CA GLY A 213 11.99 -36.30 -2.05
C GLY A 213 13.34 -36.67 -1.44
#